data_bdeb55358c3142327ea0e0304d039dab
#
_entry.id   bdeb55358c3142327ea0e0304d039dab
#
_cell.length_a   1.000
_cell.length_b   1.000
_cell.length_c   1.000
_cell.angle_alpha   90.00
_cell.angle_beta   90.00
_cell.angle_gamma   90.00
#
_symmetry.space_group_name_H-M   'P 1'
#
loop_
_entity.id
_entity.type
_entity.pdbx_description
1 polymer ?
#
loop_
_entity_poly.entity_id
_entity_poly.type
_entity_poly.pdbx_seq_one_letter_code
_entity_poly.pdbx_strand_id
1 'polypeptide(L)'
;MPRSSPIQTSFNAGKWGPLLQGRVDLEKYTSACNELKNFIPTVQGPALKRSGTRFLKTVKDQAKKSRLIPFEFSTEQAYVLELYEGGMRVLKDSGAVLEPTVAISNVSDANPVVVTASNSYTNGDEVYITGTAQGQINGRFFTVAAASGSAFSLTGENGTGRATGSGGT
;
A
#
# COMPACT_ATOMS: atom_id res chain seq x y z
N MET A 1 -45.88 7.60 29.82
CA MET A 1 -45.41 6.20 29.71
C MET A 1 -43.87 6.27 29.75
N PRO A 2 -43.19 5.51 30.61
CA PRO A 2 -41.75 5.44 30.61
C PRO A 2 -41.26 4.85 29.28
N ARG A 3 -40.30 5.52 28.63
CA ARG A 3 -39.63 4.97 27.45
C ARG A 3 -38.73 3.83 27.89
N SER A 4 -39.01 2.64 27.45
CA SER A 4 -38.13 1.50 27.57
C SER A 4 -37.12 1.56 26.42
N SER A 5 -35.85 1.71 26.74
CA SER A 5 -34.77 1.64 25.74
C SER A 5 -34.18 0.24 25.79
N PRO A 6 -34.34 -0.58 24.74
CA PRO A 6 -33.69 -1.89 24.70
C PRO A 6 -32.18 -1.71 24.64
N ILE A 7 -31.45 -2.47 25.44
CA ILE A 7 -29.99 -2.51 25.46
C ILE A 7 -29.55 -3.74 24.68
N GLN A 8 -28.74 -3.53 23.63
CA GLN A 8 -28.09 -4.61 22.93
C GLN A 8 -26.69 -4.81 23.53
N THR A 9 -26.49 -5.99 24.12
CA THR A 9 -25.24 -6.33 24.85
C THR A 9 -24.25 -7.13 24.01
N SER A 10 -24.66 -7.62 22.84
CA SER A 10 -23.82 -8.44 21.98
C SER A 10 -24.08 -8.13 20.51
N PHE A 11 -23.04 -8.23 19.68
CA PHE A 11 -23.07 -8.09 18.23
C PHE A 11 -22.53 -9.33 17.52
N ASN A 12 -22.43 -10.46 18.22
CA ASN A 12 -21.77 -11.66 17.72
C ASN A 12 -22.50 -12.33 16.53
N ALA A 13 -23.78 -12.02 16.30
CA ALA A 13 -24.48 -12.46 15.09
C ALA A 13 -24.15 -11.60 13.84
N GLY A 14 -23.43 -10.48 14.03
CA GLY A 14 -22.99 -9.62 12.95
C GLY A 14 -24.11 -8.93 12.18
N LYS A 15 -23.84 -8.61 10.91
CA LYS A 15 -24.81 -7.97 10.03
C LYS A 15 -25.76 -9.02 9.42
N TRP A 16 -27.06 -8.76 9.52
CA TRP A 16 -28.08 -9.59 8.90
C TRP A 16 -28.60 -8.99 7.58
N GLY A 17 -28.90 -9.89 6.66
CA GLY A 17 -29.49 -9.51 5.37
C GLY A 17 -30.94 -8.99 5.52
N PRO A 18 -31.45 -8.21 4.54
CA PRO A 18 -32.78 -7.61 4.61
C PRO A 18 -33.93 -8.63 4.82
N LEU A 19 -33.78 -9.85 4.34
CA LEU A 19 -34.78 -10.90 4.46
C LEU A 19 -34.94 -11.47 5.89
N LEU A 20 -33.96 -11.21 6.76
CA LEU A 20 -33.99 -11.65 8.17
C LEU A 20 -34.39 -10.53 9.11
N GLN A 21 -34.57 -9.30 8.60
CA GLN A 21 -35.06 -8.18 9.39
C GLN A 21 -36.49 -8.40 9.80
N GLY A 22 -36.78 -8.24 11.10
CA GLY A 22 -38.10 -8.52 11.66
C GLY A 22 -38.35 -9.97 12.09
N ARG A 23 -37.41 -10.89 11.84
CA ARG A 23 -37.49 -12.28 12.29
C ARG A 23 -37.11 -12.39 13.76
N VAL A 24 -38.00 -11.87 14.63
CA VAL A 24 -37.85 -11.87 16.10
C VAL A 24 -37.92 -13.27 16.72
N ASP A 25 -38.37 -14.23 15.94
CA ASP A 25 -38.45 -15.65 16.29
C ASP A 25 -37.08 -16.34 16.34
N LEU A 26 -36.07 -15.71 15.77
CA LEU A 26 -34.71 -16.26 15.73
C LEU A 26 -33.93 -15.88 17.00
N GLU A 27 -33.36 -16.87 17.67
CA GLU A 27 -32.60 -16.70 18.91
C GLU A 27 -31.52 -15.61 18.83
N LYS A 28 -30.81 -15.52 17.69
CA LYS A 28 -29.73 -14.57 17.47
C LYS A 28 -30.21 -13.18 17.04
N TYR A 29 -31.54 -12.95 16.96
CA TYR A 29 -32.05 -11.65 16.50
C TYR A 29 -31.58 -10.48 17.37
N THR A 30 -31.54 -10.67 18.69
CA THR A 30 -31.14 -9.64 19.65
C THR A 30 -29.66 -9.32 19.62
N SER A 31 -28.83 -10.18 19.01
CA SER A 31 -27.36 -9.97 18.86
C SER A 31 -26.93 -9.63 17.43
N ALA A 32 -27.90 -9.43 16.54
CA ALA A 32 -27.67 -9.02 15.16
C ALA A 32 -27.82 -7.51 14.97
N CYS A 33 -27.22 -6.97 13.92
CA CYS A 33 -27.39 -5.58 13.52
C CYS A 33 -27.79 -5.46 12.04
N ASN A 34 -28.56 -4.42 11.75
CA ASN A 34 -28.94 -4.07 10.38
C ASN A 34 -27.72 -3.60 9.56
N GLU A 35 -26.82 -2.87 10.19
CA GLU A 35 -25.62 -2.36 9.55
C GLU A 35 -24.41 -2.47 10.46
N LEU A 36 -23.30 -3.00 9.91
CA LEU A 36 -22.04 -3.15 10.60
C LEU A 36 -20.91 -2.78 9.63
N LYS A 37 -20.57 -1.49 9.60
CA LYS A 37 -19.49 -0.95 8.74
C LYS A 37 -18.25 -0.66 9.55
N ASN A 38 -17.09 -1.15 9.09
CA ASN A 38 -15.78 -0.94 9.72
C ASN A 38 -15.68 -1.49 11.15
N PHE A 39 -16.50 -2.47 11.51
CA PHE A 39 -16.42 -3.20 12.76
C PHE A 39 -16.30 -4.70 12.51
N ILE A 40 -15.62 -5.39 13.41
CA ILE A 40 -15.44 -6.83 13.41
C ILE A 40 -16.16 -7.36 14.64
N PRO A 41 -17.25 -8.15 14.49
CA PRO A 41 -17.92 -8.78 15.62
C PRO A 41 -17.00 -9.85 16.21
N THR A 42 -16.91 -9.89 17.53
CA THR A 42 -16.17 -10.92 18.26
C THR A 42 -17.13 -12.01 18.75
N VAL A 43 -16.61 -13.21 18.95
CA VAL A 43 -17.37 -14.33 19.49
C VAL A 43 -17.88 -14.02 20.91
N GLN A 44 -17.12 -13.22 21.65
CA GLN A 44 -17.45 -12.80 23.02
C GLN A 44 -18.57 -11.75 23.11
N GLY A 45 -19.02 -11.20 21.97
CA GLY A 45 -20.14 -10.26 21.90
C GLY A 45 -19.77 -8.86 21.42
N PRO A 46 -18.72 -8.20 21.89
CA PRO A 46 -18.35 -6.86 21.44
C PRO A 46 -18.05 -6.76 19.95
N ALA A 47 -18.31 -5.59 19.36
CA ALA A 47 -17.84 -5.24 18.03
C ALA A 47 -16.61 -4.33 18.15
N LEU A 48 -15.48 -4.77 17.62
CA LEU A 48 -14.22 -4.02 17.61
C LEU A 48 -14.12 -3.20 16.33
N LYS A 49 -13.59 -1.97 16.44
CA LYS A 49 -13.30 -1.16 15.27
C LYS A 49 -12.21 -1.84 14.44
N ARG A 50 -12.45 -1.98 13.15
CA ARG A 50 -11.44 -2.49 12.21
C ARG A 50 -10.22 -1.57 12.20
N SER A 51 -9.03 -2.15 12.17
CA SER A 51 -7.79 -1.41 11.96
C SER A 51 -7.86 -0.63 10.65
N GLY A 52 -7.20 0.52 10.61
CA GLY A 52 -7.04 1.32 9.40
C GLY A 52 -6.25 0.56 8.33
N THR A 53 -6.36 1.02 7.10
CA THR A 53 -5.52 0.56 5.98
C THR A 53 -4.53 1.64 5.62
N ARG A 54 -3.32 1.24 5.26
CA ARG A 54 -2.29 2.12 4.75
C ARG A 54 -2.01 1.73 3.30
N PHE A 55 -1.96 2.72 2.41
CA PHE A 55 -1.46 2.50 1.06
C PHE A 55 0.05 2.28 1.12
N LEU A 56 0.54 1.23 0.49
CA LEU A 56 1.96 0.90 0.41
C LEU A 56 2.52 1.26 -0.96
N LYS A 57 1.96 0.66 -2.00
CA LYS A 57 2.43 0.79 -3.38
C LYS A 57 1.37 0.32 -4.36
N THR A 58 1.39 0.85 -5.57
CA THR A 58 0.61 0.31 -6.69
C THR A 58 1.24 -0.99 -7.18
N VAL A 59 0.40 -1.88 -7.72
CA VAL A 59 0.87 -3.08 -8.45
C VAL A 59 1.78 -2.68 -9.62
N LYS A 60 2.67 -3.57 -10.07
CA LYS A 60 3.63 -3.27 -11.15
C LYS A 60 2.94 -2.84 -12.44
N ASP A 61 1.87 -3.51 -12.81
CA ASP A 61 1.05 -3.18 -13.97
C ASP A 61 -0.44 -3.22 -13.57
N GLN A 62 -1.09 -2.07 -13.57
CA GLN A 62 -2.49 -1.95 -13.18
C GLN A 62 -3.47 -2.57 -14.18
N ALA A 63 -3.03 -2.80 -15.43
CA ALA A 63 -3.82 -3.48 -16.46
C ALA A 63 -3.80 -5.01 -16.30
N LYS A 64 -2.90 -5.56 -15.48
CA LYS A 64 -2.69 -6.99 -15.29
C LYS A 64 -3.00 -7.40 -13.86
N LYS A 65 -3.35 -8.68 -13.69
CA LYS A 65 -3.63 -9.24 -12.37
C LYS A 65 -2.32 -9.54 -11.63
N SER A 66 -2.19 -9.03 -10.42
CA SER A 66 -1.17 -9.45 -9.46
C SER A 66 -1.79 -10.37 -8.41
N ARG A 67 -0.97 -11.25 -7.84
CA ARG A 67 -1.34 -12.12 -6.73
C ARG A 67 -0.47 -11.84 -5.53
N LEU A 68 -1.10 -11.58 -4.38
CA LEU A 68 -0.41 -11.43 -3.11
C LEU A 68 -0.41 -12.75 -2.36
N ILE A 69 0.77 -13.17 -1.89
CA ILE A 69 0.95 -14.39 -1.10
C ILE A 69 1.62 -13.99 0.21
N PRO A 70 1.00 -14.24 1.37
CA PRO A 70 1.67 -14.06 2.65
C PRO A 70 2.77 -15.12 2.80
N PHE A 71 3.91 -14.69 3.33
CA PHE A 71 5.03 -15.55 3.68
C PHE A 71 5.49 -15.20 5.09
N GLU A 72 5.19 -16.05 6.04
CA GLU A 72 5.56 -15.89 7.44
C GLU A 72 6.68 -16.88 7.77
N PHE A 73 7.85 -16.36 8.09
CA PHE A 73 8.97 -17.16 8.58
C PHE A 73 8.95 -17.27 10.10
N SER A 74 8.55 -16.19 10.77
CA SER A 74 8.38 -16.13 12.23
C SER A 74 7.37 -15.05 12.60
N THR A 75 7.03 -14.93 13.87
CA THR A 75 6.13 -13.86 14.37
C THR A 75 6.69 -12.45 14.16
N GLU A 76 8.00 -12.31 13.99
CA GLU A 76 8.68 -11.03 13.78
C GLU A 76 9.06 -10.80 12.31
N GLN A 77 9.07 -11.86 11.49
CA GLN A 77 9.47 -11.79 10.08
C GLN A 77 8.33 -12.28 9.19
N ALA A 78 7.44 -11.38 8.87
CA ALA A 78 6.38 -11.60 7.91
C ALA A 78 6.61 -10.78 6.64
N TYR A 79 6.46 -11.41 5.50
CA TYR A 79 6.58 -10.81 4.17
C TYR A 79 5.29 -10.98 3.39
N VAL A 80 5.07 -10.13 2.41
CA VAL A 80 4.06 -10.32 1.38
C VAL A 80 4.75 -10.36 0.04
N LEU A 81 4.56 -11.46 -0.70
CA LEU A 81 5.09 -11.62 -2.04
C LEU A 81 4.03 -11.17 -3.04
N GLU A 82 4.32 -10.15 -3.83
CA GLU A 82 3.52 -9.76 -4.99
C GLU A 82 4.05 -10.48 -6.22
N LEU A 83 3.30 -11.43 -6.74
CA LEU A 83 3.58 -12.10 -8.02
C LEU A 83 2.87 -11.36 -9.14
N TYR A 84 3.59 -10.97 -10.17
CA TYR A 84 3.09 -10.35 -11.38
C TYR A 84 3.68 -11.01 -12.63
N GLU A 85 3.20 -10.68 -13.79
CA GLU A 85 3.71 -11.26 -15.03
C GLU A 85 5.19 -10.87 -15.24
N GLY A 86 6.07 -11.88 -15.27
CA GLY A 86 7.50 -11.73 -15.46
C GLY A 86 8.32 -11.49 -14.20
N GLY A 87 7.70 -11.44 -12.98
CA GLY A 87 8.51 -11.23 -11.77
C GLY A 87 7.77 -11.31 -10.45
N MET A 88 8.51 -10.93 -9.40
CA MET A 88 8.03 -10.92 -8.02
C MET A 88 8.59 -9.68 -7.31
N ARG A 89 7.80 -9.10 -6.41
CA ARG A 89 8.24 -8.11 -5.44
C ARG A 89 8.03 -8.61 -4.02
N VAL A 90 8.88 -8.17 -3.12
CA VAL A 90 8.79 -8.50 -1.69
C VAL A 90 8.44 -7.24 -0.92
N LEU A 91 7.41 -7.34 -0.09
CA LEU A 91 6.98 -6.28 0.82
C LEU A 91 7.23 -6.75 2.26
N LYS A 92 7.76 -5.85 3.09
CA LYS A 92 8.02 -6.07 4.51
C LYS A 92 7.79 -4.77 5.30
N ASP A 93 7.32 -4.87 6.53
CA ASP A 93 7.21 -3.75 7.48
C ASP A 93 6.54 -2.50 6.90
N SER A 94 5.47 -2.72 6.14
CA SER A 94 4.72 -1.65 5.46
C SER A 94 5.50 -0.90 4.37
N GLY A 95 6.48 -1.54 3.74
CA GLY A 95 7.26 -1.01 2.62
C GLY A 95 7.69 -2.08 1.64
N ALA A 96 8.26 -1.66 0.51
CA ALA A 96 8.96 -2.57 -0.39
C ALA A 96 10.37 -2.87 0.16
N VAL A 97 10.81 -4.11 0.01
CA VAL A 97 12.22 -4.45 0.26
C VAL A 97 13.02 -3.89 -0.91
N LEU A 98 13.99 -3.03 -0.59
CA LEU A 98 14.85 -2.36 -1.56
C LEU A 98 16.27 -2.89 -1.45
N GLU A 99 17.01 -2.80 -2.54
CA GLU A 99 18.44 -3.00 -2.57
C GLU A 99 19.18 -1.86 -1.83
N PRO A 100 20.48 -2.02 -1.53
CA PRO A 100 21.28 -0.95 -0.93
C PRO A 100 21.19 0.35 -1.72
N THR A 101 21.17 1.47 -1.02
CA THR A 101 21.00 2.80 -1.62
C THR A 101 22.22 3.22 -2.44
N VAL A 102 21.98 3.94 -3.53
CA VAL A 102 23.01 4.55 -4.38
C VAL A 102 22.93 6.07 -4.25
N ALA A 103 24.06 6.72 -3.97
CA ALA A 103 24.12 8.17 -3.82
C ALA A 103 23.87 8.87 -5.16
N ILE A 104 23.00 9.89 -5.15
CA ILE A 104 22.70 10.73 -6.31
C ILE A 104 23.67 11.91 -6.32
N SER A 105 24.40 12.06 -7.42
CA SER A 105 25.33 13.18 -7.62
C SER A 105 24.67 14.39 -8.28
N ASN A 106 23.64 14.18 -9.10
CA ASN A 106 22.88 15.27 -9.70
C ASN A 106 21.47 14.81 -10.14
N VAL A 107 20.54 15.75 -10.13
CA VAL A 107 19.20 15.62 -10.72
C VAL A 107 19.00 16.79 -11.66
N SER A 108 18.61 16.52 -12.91
CA SER A 108 18.41 17.54 -13.94
C SER A 108 17.02 18.14 -13.91
N ASP A 109 16.85 19.32 -14.51
CA ASP A 109 15.57 19.95 -14.81
C ASP A 109 15.01 19.56 -16.19
N ALA A 110 15.53 18.48 -16.77
CA ALA A 110 15.12 18.00 -18.10
C ALA A 110 13.74 17.31 -18.09
N ASN A 111 13.21 17.08 -19.28
CA ASN A 111 12.02 16.25 -19.51
C ASN A 111 12.37 15.11 -20.50
N PRO A 112 12.45 13.85 -20.05
CA PRO A 112 12.30 13.38 -18.66
C PRO A 112 13.45 13.80 -17.75
N VAL A 113 13.20 13.79 -16.43
CA VAL A 113 14.24 14.00 -15.41
C VAL A 113 15.35 12.99 -15.58
N VAL A 114 16.62 13.45 -15.59
CA VAL A 114 17.80 12.60 -15.58
C VAL A 114 18.45 12.63 -14.21
N VAL A 115 18.69 11.46 -13.67
CA VAL A 115 19.38 11.24 -12.40
C VAL A 115 20.79 10.75 -12.70
N THR A 116 21.80 11.44 -12.16
CA THR A 116 23.20 11.03 -12.26
C THR A 116 23.61 10.29 -10.99
N ALA A 117 23.91 9.03 -11.13
CA ALA A 117 24.32 8.14 -10.05
C ALA A 117 25.09 6.95 -10.63
N SER A 118 26.14 6.48 -9.93
CA SER A 118 26.83 5.25 -10.33
C SER A 118 25.92 4.07 -10.07
N ASN A 119 25.48 3.38 -11.10
CA ASN A 119 24.45 2.36 -11.00
C ASN A 119 24.68 1.19 -11.97
N SER A 120 23.95 0.09 -11.74
CA SER A 120 23.90 -1.08 -12.62
C SER A 120 22.46 -1.35 -13.11
N TYR A 121 21.61 -0.33 -13.09
CA TYR A 121 20.21 -0.47 -13.49
C TYR A 121 20.05 -0.75 -14.98
N THR A 122 18.95 -1.39 -15.30
CA THR A 122 18.50 -1.65 -16.68
C THR A 122 17.17 -0.93 -16.94
N ASN A 123 16.85 -0.74 -18.22
CA ASN A 123 15.56 -0.15 -18.58
C ASN A 123 14.41 -1.02 -18.10
N GLY A 124 13.45 -0.42 -17.41
CA GLY A 124 12.29 -1.10 -16.81
C GLY A 124 12.45 -1.43 -15.33
N ASP A 125 13.65 -1.31 -14.77
CA ASP A 125 13.87 -1.40 -13.33
C ASP A 125 13.08 -0.32 -12.60
N GLU A 126 12.85 -0.52 -11.33
CA GLU A 126 12.09 0.41 -10.52
C GLU A 126 12.93 0.93 -9.37
N VAL A 127 13.07 2.24 -9.30
CA VAL A 127 13.86 2.94 -8.27
C VAL A 127 12.97 3.75 -7.35
N TYR A 128 13.33 3.83 -6.08
CA TYR A 128 12.70 4.71 -5.08
C TYR A 128 13.64 5.86 -4.76
N ILE A 129 13.20 7.10 -4.96
CA ILE A 129 14.03 8.30 -4.82
C ILE A 129 13.67 9.04 -3.54
N THR A 130 14.69 9.48 -2.80
CA THR A 130 14.52 10.25 -1.57
C THR A 130 15.68 11.22 -1.36
N GLY A 131 15.42 12.34 -0.67
CA GLY A 131 16.46 13.28 -0.23
C GLY A 131 17.05 14.18 -1.31
N THR A 132 16.48 14.21 -2.53
CA THR A 132 16.97 15.07 -3.62
C THR A 132 16.51 16.53 -3.46
N ALA A 133 17.19 17.45 -4.17
CA ALA A 133 16.80 18.85 -4.27
C ALA A 133 15.40 19.05 -4.89
N GLN A 134 14.97 18.12 -5.76
CA GLN A 134 13.61 18.14 -6.32
C GLN A 134 12.63 17.43 -5.39
N GLY A 135 12.02 18.17 -4.47
CA GLY A 135 11.07 17.61 -3.51
C GLY A 135 9.91 16.81 -4.13
N GLN A 136 9.54 17.11 -5.37
CA GLN A 136 8.43 16.49 -6.10
C GLN A 136 8.67 15.01 -6.46
N ILE A 137 9.94 14.59 -6.58
CA ILE A 137 10.30 13.20 -6.87
C ILE A 137 10.61 12.41 -5.59
N ASN A 138 10.80 13.07 -4.47
CA ASN A 138 11.11 12.40 -3.20
C ASN A 138 9.93 11.57 -2.68
N GLY A 139 10.23 10.38 -2.15
CA GLY A 139 9.24 9.47 -1.60
C GLY A 139 8.41 8.74 -2.66
N ARG A 140 8.86 8.69 -3.91
CA ARG A 140 8.14 8.09 -5.04
C ARG A 140 8.97 7.01 -5.73
N PHE A 141 8.26 6.08 -6.35
CA PHE A 141 8.83 5.06 -7.24
C PHE A 141 8.74 5.50 -8.69
N PHE A 142 9.79 5.24 -9.45
CA PHE A 142 9.88 5.52 -10.87
C PHE A 142 10.41 4.34 -11.65
N THR A 143 10.00 4.22 -12.90
CA THR A 143 10.60 3.25 -13.84
C THR A 143 11.79 3.89 -14.52
N VAL A 144 12.89 3.16 -14.54
CA VAL A 144 14.15 3.55 -15.18
C VAL A 144 14.03 3.48 -16.70
N ALA A 145 14.51 4.49 -17.38
CA ALA A 145 14.70 4.52 -18.84
C ALA A 145 16.07 5.13 -19.17
N ALA A 146 16.55 4.87 -20.38
CA ALA A 146 17.85 5.34 -20.86
C ALA A 146 18.99 5.08 -19.86
N ALA A 147 18.97 3.88 -19.24
CA ALA A 147 19.94 3.49 -18.24
C ALA A 147 21.37 3.42 -18.83
N SER A 148 22.32 3.99 -18.08
CA SER A 148 23.75 3.85 -18.30
C SER A 148 24.43 3.64 -16.95
N GLY A 149 25.70 3.19 -16.92
CA GLY A 149 26.39 2.98 -15.65
C GLY A 149 26.57 4.24 -14.77
N SER A 150 26.29 5.44 -15.30
CA SER A 150 26.46 6.71 -14.61
C SER A 150 25.22 7.58 -14.53
N ALA A 151 24.15 7.25 -15.27
CA ALA A 151 22.90 8.01 -15.26
C ALA A 151 21.71 7.18 -15.76
N PHE A 152 20.52 7.64 -15.43
CA PHE A 152 19.24 7.08 -15.93
C PHE A 152 18.16 8.15 -15.94
N SER A 153 17.11 7.95 -16.73
CA SER A 153 15.95 8.83 -16.79
C SER A 153 14.77 8.26 -16.01
N LEU A 154 13.96 9.16 -15.43
CA LEU A 154 12.71 8.80 -14.76
C LEU A 154 11.57 8.84 -15.78
N THR A 155 11.01 7.68 -16.11
CA THR A 155 9.93 7.57 -17.12
C THR A 155 8.74 8.43 -16.74
N GLY A 156 8.35 9.34 -17.67
CA GLY A 156 7.16 10.17 -17.53
C GLY A 156 7.25 11.32 -16.52
N GLU A 157 8.41 11.55 -15.91
CA GLU A 157 8.58 12.63 -14.94
C GLU A 157 9.22 13.86 -15.62
N ASN A 158 8.51 14.98 -15.56
CA ASN A 158 8.99 16.25 -16.13
C ASN A 158 9.64 17.10 -15.04
N GLY A 159 10.92 17.40 -15.21
CA GLY A 159 11.73 18.23 -14.29
C GLY A 159 11.86 19.69 -14.70
N THR A 160 11.30 20.08 -15.84
CA THR A 160 11.48 21.44 -16.39
C THR A 160 11.10 22.52 -15.38
N GLY A 161 12.02 23.45 -15.13
CA GLY A 161 11.85 24.56 -14.19
C GLY A 161 11.96 24.18 -12.72
N ARG A 162 12.42 22.95 -12.41
CA ARG A 162 12.63 22.49 -11.03
C ARG A 162 14.08 22.69 -10.59
N ALA A 163 14.32 22.58 -9.29
CA ALA A 163 15.66 22.65 -8.74
C ALA A 163 16.54 21.53 -9.28
N THR A 164 17.76 21.86 -9.64
CA THR A 164 18.83 20.90 -9.98
C THR A 164 19.79 20.79 -8.80
N GLY A 165 20.50 19.69 -8.70
CA GLY A 165 21.55 19.58 -7.68
C GLY A 165 21.81 18.17 -7.20
N SER A 166 22.79 18.08 -6.32
CA SER A 166 23.25 16.85 -5.69
C SER A 166 22.44 16.55 -4.43
N GLY A 167 22.58 15.30 -3.98
CA GLY A 167 21.98 14.79 -2.76
C GLY A 167 20.86 13.79 -3.02
N GLY A 168 20.57 13.00 -1.99
CA GLY A 168 19.60 11.95 -2.07
C GLY A 168 20.15 10.58 -2.47
N THR A 169 19.25 9.62 -2.45
CA THR A 169 19.48 8.21 -2.81
C THR A 169 18.26 7.62 -3.50
#